data_d259b39884b5f298f8ed5c98ef790171
#
_entry.id   d259b39884b5f298f8ed5c98ef790171
#
_cell.length_a   1.000
_cell.length_b   1.000
_cell.length_c   1.000
_cell.angle_alpha   90.00
_cell.angle_beta   90.00
_cell.angle_gamma   90.00
#
_symmetry.space_group_name_H-M   'P 1'
#
loop_
_entity.id
_entity.type
_entity.pdbx_description
1 polymer ?
#
loop_
_entity_poly.entity_id
_entity_poly.type
_entity_poly.pdbx_seq_one_letter_code
_entity_poly.pdbx_strand_id
1 'polypeptide(L)'
;MARKKQIKTNKKKAKRRPRIRIFRLIIVVFILLGMLSLGGNLYYKSASKPVNPNSTATKIVDIPAGANVKQIATILKDQDMIKNKKVFVANVKETGKAEQIKSGKYKLSQSMSNDQIIDKMIKGQIYQDGIKVTIPEGSISTEIVNILVKKNLGDRKKLVKLFRTPSEFSSKYSF
;
A
#
# COMPACT_ATOMS: atom_id res chain seq x y z
N MET A 1 -50.50 42.58 -78.04
CA MET A 1 -50.68 42.06 -76.70
C MET A 1 -49.58 41.09 -76.36
N ALA A 2 -48.56 41.50 -75.58
CA ALA A 2 -47.43 40.64 -75.28
C ALA A 2 -47.47 40.33 -73.73
N ARG A 3 -47.70 39.06 -73.36
CA ARG A 3 -47.73 38.55 -71.97
C ARG A 3 -46.33 38.38 -71.50
N LYS A 4 -45.86 39.22 -70.50
CA LYS A 4 -44.59 39.02 -69.81
C LYS A 4 -44.72 37.85 -68.81
N LYS A 5 -43.97 36.77 -69.11
CA LYS A 5 -43.85 35.62 -68.23
C LYS A 5 -42.93 35.94 -67.04
N GLN A 6 -43.49 36.01 -65.85
CA GLN A 6 -42.77 36.20 -64.60
C GLN A 6 -42.01 34.90 -64.27
N ILE A 7 -40.66 34.93 -64.31
CA ILE A 7 -39.81 33.83 -63.87
C ILE A 7 -39.64 33.96 -62.37
N LYS A 8 -40.31 33.10 -61.59
CA LYS A 8 -40.09 32.99 -60.13
C LYS A 8 -38.76 32.27 -59.91
N THR A 9 -37.72 33.03 -59.55
CA THR A 9 -36.44 32.49 -59.09
C THR A 9 -36.60 31.93 -57.69
N ASN A 10 -36.62 30.60 -57.60
CA ASN A 10 -36.69 29.87 -56.33
C ASN A 10 -35.28 29.91 -55.68
N LYS A 11 -35.02 30.90 -54.82
CA LYS A 11 -33.80 30.94 -53.99
C LYS A 11 -33.85 29.80 -52.99
N LYS A 12 -33.21 28.67 -53.32
CA LYS A 12 -32.92 27.57 -52.38
C LYS A 12 -32.08 28.11 -51.24
N LYS A 13 -32.67 28.31 -50.04
CA LYS A 13 -31.97 28.63 -48.80
C LYS A 13 -31.00 27.49 -48.51
N ALA A 14 -29.72 27.73 -48.70
CA ALA A 14 -28.66 26.77 -48.35
C ALA A 14 -28.76 26.49 -46.84
N LYS A 15 -29.17 25.28 -46.49
CA LYS A 15 -29.26 24.76 -45.11
C LYS A 15 -27.85 24.72 -44.56
N ARG A 16 -27.40 25.74 -43.85
CA ARG A 16 -26.09 25.77 -43.20
C ARG A 16 -26.00 24.60 -42.25
N ARG A 17 -25.18 23.61 -42.66
CA ARG A 17 -24.98 22.33 -41.94
C ARG A 17 -24.43 22.60 -40.54
N PRO A 18 -24.91 21.90 -39.50
CA PRO A 18 -24.57 22.18 -38.09
C PRO A 18 -23.16 21.69 -37.70
N ARG A 19 -22.22 21.60 -38.63
CA ARG A 19 -20.84 21.11 -38.43
C ARG A 19 -20.09 21.88 -37.34
N ILE A 20 -20.31 23.19 -37.26
CA ILE A 20 -19.63 24.07 -36.28
C ILE A 20 -20.10 23.78 -34.85
N ARG A 21 -21.38 23.43 -34.65
CA ARG A 21 -21.92 23.09 -33.32
C ARG A 21 -21.38 21.77 -32.81
N ILE A 22 -21.28 20.76 -33.68
CA ILE A 22 -20.71 19.46 -33.32
C ILE A 22 -19.22 19.59 -32.96
N PHE A 23 -18.46 20.37 -33.73
CA PHE A 23 -17.05 20.60 -33.46
C PHE A 23 -16.82 21.31 -32.10
N ARG A 24 -17.65 22.30 -31.75
CA ARG A 24 -17.63 22.95 -30.44
C ARG A 24 -17.97 21.96 -29.32
N LEU A 25 -18.95 21.09 -29.49
CA LEU A 25 -19.28 20.06 -28.51
C LEU A 25 -18.12 19.10 -28.29
N ILE A 26 -17.45 18.67 -29.34
CA ILE A 26 -16.27 17.80 -29.26
C ILE A 26 -15.15 18.47 -28.43
N ILE A 27 -14.86 19.75 -28.70
CA ILE A 27 -13.86 20.51 -27.95
C ILE A 27 -14.25 20.60 -26.46
N VAL A 28 -15.49 20.90 -26.15
CA VAL A 28 -15.96 20.95 -24.75
C VAL A 28 -15.81 19.61 -24.05
N VAL A 29 -16.15 18.50 -24.72
CA VAL A 29 -15.97 17.15 -24.19
C VAL A 29 -14.48 16.86 -23.94
N PHE A 30 -13.59 17.21 -24.87
CA PHE A 30 -12.14 17.05 -24.67
C PHE A 30 -11.60 17.88 -23.49
N ILE A 31 -12.08 19.12 -23.33
CA ILE A 31 -11.70 19.97 -22.19
C ILE A 31 -12.20 19.35 -20.88
N LEU A 32 -13.43 18.85 -20.82
CA LEU A 32 -14.00 18.18 -19.66
C LEU A 32 -13.23 16.90 -19.30
N LEU A 33 -12.89 16.08 -20.29
CA LEU A 33 -12.06 14.88 -20.11
C LEU A 33 -10.66 15.24 -19.63
N GLY A 34 -10.05 16.29 -20.15
CA GLY A 34 -8.76 16.81 -19.71
C GLY A 34 -8.79 17.29 -18.24
N MET A 35 -9.81 18.04 -17.86
CA MET A 35 -10.01 18.50 -16.47
C MET A 35 -10.22 17.31 -15.52
N LEU A 36 -11.02 16.31 -15.93
CA LEU A 36 -11.26 15.10 -15.14
C LEU A 36 -9.98 14.28 -14.94
N SER A 37 -9.17 14.15 -15.98
CA SER A 37 -7.87 13.46 -15.93
C SER A 37 -6.87 14.15 -15.01
N LEU A 38 -6.76 15.48 -15.12
CA LEU A 38 -5.88 16.28 -14.25
C LEU A 38 -6.32 16.21 -12.78
N GLY A 39 -7.62 16.38 -12.51
CA GLY A 39 -8.19 16.29 -11.17
C GLY A 39 -8.01 14.90 -10.57
N GLY A 40 -8.21 13.84 -11.36
CA GLY A 40 -7.98 12.46 -10.95
C GLY A 40 -6.52 12.20 -10.55
N ASN A 41 -5.57 12.69 -11.33
CA ASN A 41 -4.15 12.52 -11.06
C ASN A 41 -3.70 13.28 -9.79
N LEU A 42 -4.18 14.52 -9.60
CA LEU A 42 -3.90 15.28 -8.39
C LEU A 42 -4.48 14.61 -7.14
N TYR A 43 -5.71 14.11 -7.23
CA TYR A 43 -6.34 13.35 -6.14
C TYR A 43 -5.55 12.07 -5.82
N TYR A 44 -5.14 11.31 -6.84
CA TYR A 44 -4.36 10.09 -6.69
C TYR A 44 -3.05 10.34 -5.96
N LYS A 45 -2.28 11.35 -6.42
CA LYS A 45 -1.03 11.76 -5.76
C LYS A 45 -1.25 12.23 -4.32
N SER A 46 -2.32 12.97 -4.06
CA SER A 46 -2.65 13.43 -2.70
C SER A 46 -3.04 12.29 -1.77
N ALA A 47 -3.78 11.30 -2.27
CA ALA A 47 -4.22 10.14 -1.50
C ALA A 47 -3.10 9.11 -1.25
N SER A 48 -2.02 9.13 -2.04
CA SER A 48 -0.81 8.32 -1.83
C SER A 48 0.14 8.90 -0.77
N LYS A 49 -0.04 10.20 -0.43
CA LYS A 49 0.76 10.88 0.60
C LYS A 49 0.42 10.38 2.01
N PRO A 50 1.31 10.57 2.98
CA PRO A 50 1.09 10.23 4.39
C PRO A 50 -0.24 10.73 4.92
N VAL A 51 -0.86 9.97 5.84
CA VAL A 51 -2.08 10.38 6.55
C VAL A 51 -1.80 11.60 7.41
N ASN A 52 -0.73 11.54 8.19
CA ASN A 52 -0.23 12.64 9.02
C ASN A 52 1.30 12.73 8.91
N PRO A 53 1.84 13.64 8.08
CA PRO A 53 3.29 13.76 7.86
C PRO A 53 4.10 14.04 9.13
N ASN A 54 3.49 14.69 10.12
CA ASN A 54 4.15 15.11 11.36
C ASN A 54 4.00 14.07 12.48
N SER A 55 3.38 12.92 12.23
CA SER A 55 3.20 11.89 13.24
C SER A 55 4.51 11.17 13.53
N THR A 56 4.93 11.17 14.79
CA THR A 56 6.04 10.34 15.30
C THR A 56 5.56 9.00 15.85
N ALA A 57 4.24 8.86 16.06
CA ALA A 57 3.64 7.66 16.58
C ALA A 57 3.76 6.49 15.59
N THR A 58 4.12 5.32 16.11
CA THR A 58 4.20 4.08 15.33
C THR A 58 3.23 3.06 15.91
N LYS A 59 2.60 2.28 15.03
CA LYS A 59 1.73 1.15 15.39
C LYS A 59 2.26 -0.14 14.78
N ILE A 60 2.01 -1.25 15.46
CA ILE A 60 2.30 -2.58 14.92
C ILE A 60 1.04 -3.05 14.22
N VAL A 61 1.15 -3.26 12.92
CA VAL A 61 0.06 -3.75 12.06
C VAL A 61 0.40 -5.19 11.67
N ASP A 62 -0.51 -6.11 11.95
CA ASP A 62 -0.37 -7.53 11.62
C ASP A 62 -1.03 -7.83 10.26
N ILE A 63 -0.25 -8.37 9.34
CA ILE A 63 -0.70 -8.79 8.01
C ILE A 63 -0.72 -10.33 7.97
N PRO A 64 -1.92 -10.94 7.94
CA PRO A 64 -2.06 -12.39 7.94
C PRO A 64 -1.41 -13.04 6.72
N ALA A 65 -0.92 -14.28 6.88
CA ALA A 65 -0.47 -15.09 5.76
C ALA A 65 -1.61 -15.34 4.76
N GLY A 66 -1.30 -15.20 3.46
CA GLY A 66 -2.29 -15.38 2.39
C GLY A 66 -3.27 -14.22 2.20
N ALA A 67 -3.11 -13.11 2.93
CA ALA A 67 -3.95 -11.92 2.71
C ALA A 67 -3.72 -11.34 1.32
N ASN A 68 -4.80 -11.12 0.56
CA ASN A 68 -4.73 -10.45 -0.72
C ASN A 68 -4.59 -8.93 -0.55
N VAL A 69 -4.16 -8.23 -1.62
CA VAL A 69 -3.89 -6.77 -1.60
C VAL A 69 -5.09 -5.95 -1.10
N LYS A 70 -6.33 -6.37 -1.41
CA LYS A 70 -7.54 -5.67 -0.94
C LYS A 70 -7.75 -5.84 0.57
N GLN A 71 -7.48 -7.02 1.10
CA GLN A 71 -7.52 -7.28 2.54
C GLN A 71 -6.44 -6.49 3.28
N ILE A 72 -5.22 -6.48 2.75
CA ILE A 72 -4.12 -5.65 3.27
C ILE A 72 -4.52 -4.17 3.30
N ALA A 73 -5.07 -3.64 2.21
CA ALA A 73 -5.56 -2.27 2.15
C ALA A 73 -6.67 -1.97 3.17
N THR A 74 -7.50 -2.97 3.48
CA THR A 74 -8.54 -2.84 4.51
C THR A 74 -7.90 -2.75 5.89
N ILE A 75 -7.01 -3.67 6.24
CA ILE A 75 -6.29 -3.66 7.52
C ILE A 75 -5.54 -2.35 7.73
N LEU A 76 -4.80 -1.88 6.71
CA LEU A 76 -4.07 -0.61 6.78
C LEU A 76 -5.00 0.60 6.96
N LYS A 77 -6.17 0.60 6.32
CA LYS A 77 -7.14 1.68 6.45
C LYS A 77 -7.81 1.69 7.83
N ASP A 78 -8.16 0.53 8.35
CA ASP A 78 -8.81 0.37 9.66
C ASP A 78 -7.84 0.77 10.81
N GLN A 79 -6.52 0.70 10.55
CA GLN A 79 -5.47 1.18 11.46
C GLN A 79 -5.05 2.64 11.20
N ASP A 80 -5.71 3.34 10.27
CA ASP A 80 -5.40 4.72 9.83
C ASP A 80 -3.97 4.91 9.30
N MET A 81 -3.41 3.87 8.65
CA MET A 81 -2.09 3.94 8.04
C MET A 81 -2.13 4.50 6.60
N ILE A 82 -3.28 4.44 5.93
CA ILE A 82 -3.48 4.94 4.57
C ILE A 82 -4.75 5.77 4.45
N LYS A 83 -4.78 6.71 3.50
CA LYS A 83 -5.96 7.57 3.28
C LYS A 83 -7.08 6.86 2.53
N ASN A 84 -6.74 6.06 1.52
CA ASN A 84 -7.71 5.43 0.62
C ASN A 84 -7.29 4.04 0.18
N LYS A 85 -8.17 3.03 0.42
CA LYS A 85 -7.95 1.63 0.05
C LYS A 85 -7.74 1.43 -1.45
N LYS A 86 -8.56 2.10 -2.30
CA LYS A 86 -8.49 1.93 -3.76
C LYS A 86 -7.17 2.47 -4.33
N VAL A 87 -6.71 3.62 -3.80
CA VAL A 87 -5.44 4.22 -4.20
C VAL A 87 -4.27 3.33 -3.77
N PHE A 88 -4.29 2.78 -2.56
CA PHE A 88 -3.26 1.82 -2.12
C PHE A 88 -3.19 0.59 -3.03
N VAL A 89 -4.35 -0.03 -3.35
CA VAL A 89 -4.40 -1.17 -4.27
C VAL A 89 -3.85 -0.82 -5.65
N ALA A 90 -4.13 0.40 -6.15
CA ALA A 90 -3.59 0.87 -7.43
C ALA A 90 -2.07 1.08 -7.35
N ASN A 91 -1.54 1.69 -6.27
CA ASN A 91 -0.09 1.82 -6.05
C ASN A 91 0.61 0.45 -6.06
N VAL A 92 0.06 -0.55 -5.35
CA VAL A 92 0.63 -1.91 -5.36
C VAL A 92 0.65 -2.49 -6.77
N LYS A 93 -0.43 -2.32 -7.55
CA LYS A 93 -0.50 -2.80 -8.95
C LYS A 93 0.55 -2.13 -9.84
N GLU A 94 0.77 -0.83 -9.68
CA GLU A 94 1.79 -0.08 -10.43
C GLU A 94 3.20 -0.60 -10.20
N THR A 95 3.51 -1.10 -8.99
CA THR A 95 4.81 -1.71 -8.74
C THR A 95 5.03 -3.01 -9.49
N GLY A 96 3.98 -3.70 -9.94
CA GLY A 96 4.03 -5.05 -10.51
C GLY A 96 4.50 -6.13 -9.52
N LYS A 97 4.61 -5.81 -8.23
CA LYS A 97 5.22 -6.66 -7.20
C LYS A 97 4.22 -7.10 -6.12
N ALA A 98 2.94 -7.19 -6.46
CA ALA A 98 1.89 -7.57 -5.52
C ALA A 98 2.16 -8.91 -4.81
N GLU A 99 2.73 -9.88 -5.53
CA GLU A 99 3.06 -11.21 -5.02
C GLU A 99 4.31 -11.24 -4.12
N GLN A 100 5.11 -10.16 -4.12
CA GLN A 100 6.31 -10.06 -3.29
C GLN A 100 6.01 -9.48 -1.89
N ILE A 101 4.79 -9.05 -1.64
CA ILE A 101 4.36 -8.54 -0.32
C ILE A 101 4.39 -9.71 0.67
N LYS A 102 5.19 -9.56 1.72
CA LYS A 102 5.34 -10.56 2.76
C LYS A 102 4.34 -10.34 3.88
N SER A 103 3.81 -11.43 4.44
CA SER A 103 3.00 -11.41 5.66
C SER A 103 3.87 -11.19 6.89
N GLY A 104 3.24 -10.76 7.99
CA GLY A 104 3.89 -10.56 9.28
C GLY A 104 3.53 -9.24 9.94
N LYS A 105 4.14 -8.97 11.08
CA LYS A 105 3.92 -7.73 11.84
C LYS A 105 4.84 -6.63 11.33
N TYR A 106 4.28 -5.46 11.06
CA TYR A 106 5.01 -4.29 10.56
C TYR A 106 4.86 -3.12 11.50
N LYS A 107 5.98 -2.52 11.89
CA LYS A 107 5.99 -1.24 12.61
C LYS A 107 5.84 -0.12 11.59
N LEU A 108 4.62 0.47 11.52
CA LEU A 108 4.25 1.51 10.57
C LEU A 108 3.95 2.81 11.29
N SER A 109 4.04 3.93 10.58
CA SER A 109 3.67 5.27 11.06
C SER A 109 2.73 5.94 10.07
N GLN A 110 1.84 6.80 10.57
CA GLN A 110 1.00 7.65 9.73
C GLN A 110 1.80 8.68 8.91
N SER A 111 3.08 8.87 9.22
CA SER A 111 4.01 9.71 8.44
C SER A 111 4.59 8.98 7.22
N MET A 112 4.31 7.70 7.03
CA MET A 112 4.72 6.94 5.86
C MET A 112 3.75 7.14 4.70
N SER A 113 4.29 7.29 3.47
CA SER A 113 3.51 7.25 2.24
C SER A 113 3.13 5.81 1.88
N ASN A 114 2.16 5.64 0.97
CA ASN A 114 1.81 4.32 0.46
C ASN A 114 3.05 3.59 -0.10
N ASP A 115 3.91 4.29 -0.85
CA ASP A 115 5.10 3.69 -1.46
C ASP A 115 6.09 3.19 -0.41
N GLN A 116 6.28 3.96 0.67
CA GLN A 116 7.14 3.54 1.78
C GLN A 116 6.60 2.31 2.51
N ILE A 117 5.28 2.24 2.69
CA ILE A 117 4.62 1.08 3.30
C ILE A 117 4.78 -0.15 2.40
N ILE A 118 4.52 -0.01 1.10
CA ILE A 118 4.64 -1.08 0.10
C ILE A 118 6.08 -1.59 0.03
N ASP A 119 7.06 -0.69 -0.07
CA ASP A 119 8.49 -1.04 -0.13
C ASP A 119 8.94 -1.81 1.12
N LYS A 120 8.49 -1.37 2.30
CA LYS A 120 8.76 -2.04 3.57
C LYS A 120 8.20 -3.48 3.60
N MET A 121 7.00 -3.68 3.04
CA MET A 121 6.36 -4.99 2.96
C MET A 121 7.03 -5.92 1.94
N ILE A 122 7.43 -5.38 0.77
CA ILE A 122 8.17 -6.14 -0.26
C ILE A 122 9.53 -6.57 0.27
N LYS A 123 10.27 -5.67 0.93
CA LYS A 123 11.56 -5.99 1.57
C LYS A 123 11.42 -6.95 2.75
N GLY A 124 10.22 -7.16 3.27
CA GLY A 124 9.97 -8.00 4.44
C GLY A 124 10.61 -7.45 5.71
N GLN A 125 10.58 -6.13 5.90
CA GLN A 125 11.06 -5.48 7.11
C GLN A 125 10.07 -5.69 8.26
N ILE A 126 9.90 -6.95 8.64
CA ILE A 126 8.97 -7.39 9.66
C ILE A 126 9.46 -6.90 11.02
N TYR A 127 8.53 -6.41 11.83
CA TYR A 127 8.78 -6.10 13.22
C TYR A 127 8.87 -7.42 14.01
N GLN A 128 10.02 -7.68 14.56
CA GLN A 128 10.24 -8.84 15.43
C GLN A 128 10.24 -8.34 16.88
N ASP A 129 9.26 -8.80 17.64
CA ASP A 129 9.21 -8.65 19.08
C ASP A 129 10.21 -9.63 19.74
N GLY A 130 11.49 -9.40 19.51
CA GLY A 130 12.50 -10.32 20.02
C GLY A 130 13.86 -9.64 20.16
N ILE A 131 14.58 -10.06 21.19
CA ILE A 131 15.98 -9.70 21.35
C ILE A 131 16.78 -10.65 20.47
N LYS A 132 17.45 -10.11 19.43
CA LYS A 132 18.34 -10.91 18.59
C LYS A 132 19.51 -11.44 19.45
N VAL A 133 19.56 -12.75 19.62
CA VAL A 133 20.66 -13.45 20.28
C VAL A 133 21.47 -14.15 19.21
N THR A 134 22.75 -13.84 19.12
CA THR A 134 23.71 -14.56 18.29
C THR A 134 24.50 -15.50 19.18
N ILE A 135 24.37 -16.79 18.96
CA ILE A 135 25.14 -17.83 19.65
C ILE A 135 26.16 -18.34 18.64
N PRO A 136 27.48 -18.16 18.86
CA PRO A 136 28.51 -18.69 17.98
C PRO A 136 28.46 -20.22 17.92
N GLU A 137 28.80 -20.80 16.78
CA GLU A 137 28.93 -22.24 16.65
C GLU A 137 30.03 -22.77 17.61
N GLY A 138 29.79 -23.92 18.22
CA GLY A 138 30.72 -24.49 19.22
C GLY A 138 30.62 -23.91 20.61
N SER A 139 29.69 -22.96 20.86
CA SER A 139 29.49 -22.39 22.20
C SER A 139 29.06 -23.47 23.21
N ILE A 140 29.71 -23.51 24.36
CA ILE A 140 29.33 -24.40 25.46
C ILE A 140 28.16 -23.82 26.27
N SER A 141 27.44 -24.68 27.00
CA SER A 141 26.22 -24.30 27.74
C SER A 141 26.42 -23.10 28.68
N THR A 142 27.58 -22.98 29.31
CA THR A 142 27.93 -21.88 30.20
C THR A 142 28.06 -20.54 29.45
N GLU A 143 28.61 -20.57 28.23
CA GLU A 143 28.71 -19.36 27.38
C GLU A 143 27.35 -18.93 26.88
N ILE A 144 26.51 -19.89 26.47
CA ILE A 144 25.13 -19.61 26.06
C ILE A 144 24.35 -18.96 27.20
N VAL A 145 24.44 -19.50 28.41
CA VAL A 145 23.83 -18.91 29.62
C VAL A 145 24.34 -17.47 29.84
N ASN A 146 25.65 -17.24 29.72
CA ASN A 146 26.20 -15.88 29.89
C ASN A 146 25.66 -14.91 28.85
N ILE A 147 25.53 -15.32 27.58
CA ILE A 147 24.95 -14.51 26.51
C ILE A 147 23.49 -14.16 26.82
N LEU A 148 22.69 -15.15 27.25
CA LEU A 148 21.27 -14.94 27.59
C LEU A 148 21.09 -14.01 28.79
N VAL A 149 21.89 -14.20 29.87
CA VAL A 149 21.86 -13.33 31.03
C VAL A 149 22.28 -11.90 30.69
N LYS A 150 23.35 -11.72 29.91
CA LYS A 150 23.81 -10.41 29.44
C LYS A 150 22.73 -9.66 28.63
N LYS A 151 21.83 -10.40 27.98
CA LYS A 151 20.70 -9.88 27.21
C LYS A 151 19.42 -9.73 28.06
N ASN A 152 19.46 -9.96 29.36
CA ASN A 152 18.29 -9.96 30.27
C ASN A 152 17.19 -10.95 29.86
N LEU A 153 17.55 -12.09 29.26
CA LEU A 153 16.62 -13.11 28.78
C LEU A 153 16.31 -14.21 29.79
N GLY A 154 16.77 -14.07 31.02
CA GLY A 154 16.46 -14.99 32.10
C GLY A 154 17.43 -14.92 33.26
N ASP A 155 17.02 -15.52 34.37
CA ASP A 155 17.85 -15.65 35.55
C ASP A 155 18.90 -16.76 35.38
N ARG A 156 20.16 -16.47 35.77
CA ARG A 156 21.28 -17.39 35.61
C ARG A 156 21.02 -18.76 36.24
N LYS A 157 20.44 -18.79 37.45
CA LYS A 157 20.19 -20.06 38.15
C LYS A 157 19.16 -20.90 37.42
N LYS A 158 18.10 -20.29 36.91
CA LYS A 158 17.05 -20.97 36.12
C LYS A 158 17.61 -21.50 34.82
N LEU A 159 18.38 -20.69 34.09
CA LEU A 159 18.98 -21.09 32.82
C LEU A 159 19.97 -22.24 32.98
N VAL A 160 20.86 -22.21 34.00
CA VAL A 160 21.79 -23.30 34.29
C VAL A 160 21.05 -24.58 34.64
N LYS A 161 19.95 -24.50 35.42
CA LYS A 161 19.13 -25.67 35.74
C LYS A 161 18.53 -26.30 34.47
N LEU A 162 17.98 -25.48 33.53
CA LEU A 162 17.43 -25.97 32.25
C LEU A 162 18.46 -26.69 31.39
N PHE A 163 19.68 -26.19 31.32
CA PHE A 163 20.75 -26.85 30.54
C PHE A 163 21.26 -28.13 31.19
N ARG A 164 21.10 -28.32 32.52
CA ARG A 164 21.49 -29.54 33.25
C ARG A 164 20.39 -30.60 33.25
N THR A 165 19.15 -30.26 33.02
CA THR A 165 18.00 -31.18 33.02
C THR A 165 17.21 -31.10 31.70
N PRO A 166 17.78 -31.56 30.58
CA PRO A 166 17.13 -31.49 29.27
C PRO A 166 15.80 -32.24 29.20
N SER A 167 15.59 -33.28 30.01
CA SER A 167 14.41 -34.11 30.03
C SER A 167 13.13 -33.38 30.44
N GLU A 168 13.22 -32.39 31.36
CA GLU A 168 12.08 -31.57 31.75
C GLU A 168 11.61 -30.65 30.59
N PHE A 169 12.53 -30.28 29.68
CA PHE A 169 12.21 -29.40 28.55
C PHE A 169 11.61 -30.20 27.39
N SER A 170 12.16 -31.36 27.08
CA SER A 170 11.67 -32.23 25.99
C SER A 170 10.27 -32.78 26.24
N SER A 171 9.88 -32.98 27.52
CA SER A 171 8.52 -33.42 27.86
C SER A 171 7.43 -32.33 27.65
N LYS A 172 7.84 -31.03 27.69
CA LYS A 172 6.92 -29.90 27.58
C LYS A 172 6.78 -29.37 26.15
N TYR A 173 7.75 -29.61 25.30
CA TYR A 173 7.80 -29.17 23.91
C TYR A 173 8.19 -30.37 23.02
N SER A 174 7.24 -30.97 22.34
CA SER A 174 7.51 -31.96 21.28
C SER A 174 7.98 -31.23 20.03
N PHE A 175 9.17 -31.55 19.57
CA PHE A 175 9.72 -31.12 18.29
C PHE A 175 9.49 -32.22 17.25
#